data_fbd28d75e5fd26aa8f516ce31ed5bd4d
#
_entry.id   fbd28d75e5fd26aa8f516ce31ed5bd4d
#
_cell.length_a   1.000
_cell.length_b   1.000
_cell.length_c   1.000
_cell.angle_alpha   90.00
_cell.angle_beta   90.00
_cell.angle_gamma   90.00
#
_symmetry.space_group_name_H-M   'P 1'
#
loop_
_entity.id
_entity.type
_entity.pdbx_description
1 polymer ?
#
loop_
_entity_poly.entity_id
_entity_poly.type
_entity_poly.pdbx_seq_one_letter_code
_entity_poly.pdbx_strand_id
1 'polypeptide(L)'
;MPSSRHPFIAKEGWLLLFVLAGLVLLAFNFISTTIAFILATIFCIFLFLLRDPHRTIPSLPLAIVSPVEGQVIEIVETDDPWTSKQGLNRQVRRVRLKMSSFNVYSFRSPVEGKVMEQWSEKCEKENGQRKFAFWIRTDEGDDVVTMFRLRPCAAICFRIYIQSGERLGQGQRCGFLYFGGTVDVFIPVNSKLEVELGQSITSGEDILAHLIHDSPASMINDKNPHGKDVVAGDAV
;
A
#
# COMPACT_ATOMS: atom_id res chain seq x y z
N MET A 1 21.64 2.24 5.75
CA MET A 1 21.19 2.56 4.37
C MET A 1 21.03 4.06 4.24
N PRO A 2 21.50 4.72 3.17
CA PRO A 2 21.35 6.16 3.05
C PRO A 2 19.86 6.49 2.95
N SER A 3 19.37 7.30 3.88
CA SER A 3 18.04 7.87 3.80
C SER A 3 17.95 8.69 2.49
N SER A 4 17.31 8.14 1.48
CA SER A 4 17.03 8.89 0.27
C SER A 4 16.13 10.07 0.68
N ARG A 5 16.72 11.27 0.72
CA ARG A 5 15.98 12.50 0.95
C ARG A 5 14.98 12.65 -0.18
N HIS A 6 13.75 12.21 0.05
CA HIS A 6 12.68 12.46 -0.89
C HIS A 6 12.35 13.96 -0.84
N PRO A 7 12.27 14.64 -1.99
CA PRO A 7 11.84 16.02 -2.01
C PRO A 7 10.39 16.10 -1.53
N PHE A 8 10.04 17.15 -0.80
CA PHE A 8 8.68 17.42 -0.30
C PHE A 8 7.61 17.43 -1.41
N ILE A 9 8.03 17.69 -2.64
CA ILE A 9 7.18 17.66 -3.84
C ILE A 9 7.54 16.43 -4.65
N ALA A 10 6.53 15.69 -5.08
CA ALA A 10 6.69 14.50 -5.91
C ALA A 10 7.41 14.82 -7.22
N LYS A 11 8.42 14.02 -7.58
CA LYS A 11 9.24 14.23 -8.79
C LYS A 11 8.40 14.30 -10.06
N GLU A 12 7.30 13.58 -10.07
CA GLU A 12 6.36 13.48 -11.19
C GLU A 12 5.63 14.77 -11.49
N GLY A 13 5.50 15.66 -10.50
CA GLY A 13 4.82 16.94 -10.61
C GLY A 13 5.71 18.09 -11.06
N TRP A 14 7.03 17.97 -11.05
CA TRP A 14 7.94 19.08 -11.31
C TRP A 14 7.73 19.74 -12.67
N LEU A 15 7.60 18.93 -13.74
CA LEU A 15 7.36 19.46 -15.08
C LEU A 15 6.08 20.29 -15.15
N LEU A 16 4.99 19.79 -14.56
CA LEU A 16 3.70 20.48 -14.52
C LEU A 16 3.81 21.79 -13.74
N LEU A 17 4.49 21.78 -12.60
CA LEU A 17 4.68 22.96 -11.77
C LEU A 17 5.54 24.02 -12.47
N PHE A 18 6.60 23.63 -13.18
CA PHE A 18 7.41 24.57 -13.97
C PHE A 18 6.62 25.19 -15.11
N VAL A 19 5.82 24.40 -15.83
CA VAL A 19 4.96 24.94 -16.91
C VAL A 19 3.93 25.90 -16.34
N LEU A 20 3.25 25.55 -15.24
CA LEU A 20 2.28 26.43 -14.60
C LEU A 20 2.93 27.73 -14.09
N ALA A 21 4.09 27.66 -13.46
CA ALA A 21 4.84 28.85 -13.02
C ALA A 21 5.19 29.78 -14.20
N GLY A 22 5.64 29.19 -15.31
CA GLY A 22 5.92 29.94 -16.54
C GLY A 22 4.67 30.63 -17.09
N LEU A 23 3.52 29.95 -17.10
CA LEU A 23 2.24 30.52 -17.52
C LEU A 23 1.77 31.66 -16.60
N VAL A 24 1.96 31.55 -15.28
CA VAL A 24 1.65 32.60 -14.32
C VAL A 24 2.49 33.87 -14.63
N LEU A 25 3.81 33.71 -14.83
CA LEU A 25 4.71 34.80 -15.16
C LEU A 25 4.35 35.47 -16.50
N LEU A 26 4.03 34.66 -17.51
CA LEU A 26 3.63 35.14 -18.83
C LEU A 26 2.31 35.94 -18.75
N ALA A 27 1.32 35.39 -18.06
CA ALA A 27 0.04 36.05 -17.85
C ALA A 27 0.19 37.39 -17.12
N PHE A 28 1.04 37.45 -16.10
CA PHE A 28 1.30 38.64 -15.31
C PHE A 28 1.94 39.76 -16.14
N ASN A 29 2.90 39.43 -17.05
CA ASN A 29 3.62 40.40 -17.83
C ASN A 29 2.91 40.84 -19.12
N PHE A 30 2.14 39.94 -19.76
CA PHE A 30 1.67 40.17 -21.14
C PHE A 30 0.16 40.12 -21.33
N ILE A 31 -0.62 39.60 -20.36
CA ILE A 31 -2.05 39.36 -20.58
C ILE A 31 -2.91 40.21 -19.61
N SER A 32 -3.01 39.79 -18.36
CA SER A 32 -3.84 40.46 -17.35
C SER A 32 -3.49 39.95 -15.95
N THR A 33 -3.50 40.87 -15.00
CA THR A 33 -3.32 40.58 -13.58
C THR A 33 -4.39 39.61 -13.04
N THR A 34 -5.64 39.72 -13.50
CA THR A 34 -6.73 38.84 -13.09
C THR A 34 -6.47 37.38 -13.51
N ILE A 35 -6.05 37.17 -14.76
CA ILE A 35 -5.72 35.86 -15.27
C ILE A 35 -4.51 35.27 -14.53
N ALA A 36 -3.51 36.08 -14.23
CA ALA A 36 -2.35 35.68 -13.45
C ALA A 36 -2.75 35.19 -12.03
N PHE A 37 -3.68 35.85 -11.35
CA PHE A 37 -4.19 35.40 -10.05
C PHE A 37 -4.93 34.06 -10.13
N ILE A 38 -5.76 33.84 -11.16
CA ILE A 38 -6.44 32.58 -11.37
C ILE A 38 -5.42 31.43 -11.57
N LEU A 39 -4.43 31.66 -12.44
CA LEU A 39 -3.37 30.66 -12.69
C LEU A 39 -2.50 30.41 -11.45
N ALA A 40 -2.21 31.43 -10.65
CA ALA A 40 -1.49 31.30 -9.39
C ALA A 40 -2.28 30.45 -8.37
N THR A 41 -3.60 30.64 -8.30
CA THR A 41 -4.47 29.80 -7.45
C THR A 41 -4.43 28.34 -7.90
N ILE A 42 -4.52 28.07 -9.20
CA ILE A 42 -4.41 26.73 -9.77
C ILE A 42 -3.02 26.13 -9.45
N PHE A 43 -1.96 26.91 -9.59
CA PHE A 43 -0.59 26.50 -9.24
C PHE A 43 -0.48 26.07 -7.77
N CYS A 44 -1.04 26.86 -6.84
CA CYS A 44 -1.06 26.52 -5.41
C CYS A 44 -1.84 25.24 -5.11
N ILE A 45 -2.97 25.01 -5.80
CA ILE A 45 -3.74 23.77 -5.68
C ILE A 45 -2.90 22.57 -6.13
N PHE A 46 -2.24 22.65 -7.29
CA PHE A 46 -1.39 21.55 -7.76
C PHE A 46 -0.16 21.34 -6.87
N LEU A 47 0.43 22.39 -6.33
CA LEU A 47 1.52 22.29 -5.37
C LEU A 47 1.10 21.52 -4.10
N PHE A 48 -0.12 21.77 -3.61
CA PHE A 48 -0.70 21.04 -2.49
C PHE A 48 -1.00 19.57 -2.84
N LEU A 49 -1.57 19.29 -4.02
CA LEU A 49 -1.91 17.93 -4.46
C LEU A 49 -0.68 17.04 -4.72
N LEU A 50 0.42 17.65 -5.17
CA LEU A 50 1.67 16.95 -5.50
C LEU A 50 2.64 16.86 -4.31
N ARG A 51 2.18 17.19 -3.09
CA ARG A 51 3.00 17.03 -1.89
C ARG A 51 3.31 15.56 -1.62
N ASP A 52 4.53 15.28 -1.21
CA ASP A 52 4.98 13.95 -0.79
C ASP A 52 5.78 14.09 0.52
N PRO A 53 5.09 14.20 1.67
CA PRO A 53 5.74 14.42 2.95
C PRO A 53 6.58 13.23 3.37
N HIS A 54 7.63 13.50 4.13
CA HIS A 54 8.41 12.46 4.80
C HIS A 54 7.51 11.69 5.76
N ARG A 55 7.60 10.36 5.72
CA ARG A 55 6.85 9.45 6.58
C ARG A 55 7.79 8.71 7.52
N THR A 56 7.38 8.58 8.77
CA THR A 56 8.08 7.77 9.78
C THR A 56 7.57 6.33 9.69
N ILE A 57 8.37 5.48 9.02
CA ILE A 57 8.00 4.07 8.85
C ILE A 57 8.28 3.32 10.15
N PRO A 58 7.28 2.64 10.75
CA PRO A 58 7.51 1.83 11.93
C PRO A 58 8.44 0.65 11.58
N SER A 59 9.56 0.52 12.30
CA SER A 59 10.49 -0.60 12.13
C SER A 59 9.98 -1.82 12.91
N LEU A 60 8.80 -2.32 12.56
CA LEU A 60 8.19 -3.49 13.20
C LEU A 60 8.26 -4.67 12.24
N PRO A 61 8.99 -5.73 12.58
CA PRO A 61 8.99 -6.95 11.80
C PRO A 61 7.56 -7.53 11.75
N LEU A 62 7.22 -8.16 10.66
CA LEU A 62 5.90 -8.78 10.42
C LEU A 62 4.71 -7.81 10.41
N ALA A 63 4.91 -6.50 10.52
CA ALA A 63 3.83 -5.54 10.37
C ALA A 63 3.56 -5.25 8.89
N ILE A 64 2.28 -5.19 8.53
CA ILE A 64 1.80 -4.78 7.22
C ILE A 64 1.38 -3.32 7.34
N VAL A 65 2.16 -2.41 6.76
CA VAL A 65 1.83 -0.97 6.77
C VAL A 65 0.89 -0.62 5.62
N SER A 66 0.15 0.47 5.78
CA SER A 66 -0.74 0.93 4.72
C SER A 66 0.05 1.35 3.47
N PRO A 67 -0.26 0.80 2.28
CA PRO A 67 0.40 1.20 1.05
C PRO A 67 -0.02 2.59 0.57
N VAL A 68 -1.20 3.08 0.98
CA VAL A 68 -1.76 4.36 0.53
C VAL A 68 -2.40 5.13 1.69
N GLU A 69 -2.52 6.44 1.54
CA GLU A 69 -3.30 7.28 2.43
C GLU A 69 -4.78 7.22 2.02
N GLY A 70 -5.67 6.97 2.99
CA GLY A 70 -7.09 6.86 2.69
C GLY A 70 -7.93 6.41 3.89
N GLN A 71 -9.12 5.90 3.60
CA GLN A 71 -10.06 5.39 4.57
C GLN A 71 -10.35 3.91 4.30
N VAL A 72 -10.40 3.12 5.35
CA VAL A 72 -10.82 1.70 5.30
C VAL A 72 -12.32 1.64 5.03
N ILE A 73 -12.71 1.10 3.87
CA ILE A 73 -14.13 1.04 3.48
C ILE A 73 -14.71 -0.38 3.52
N GLU A 74 -13.85 -1.40 3.53
CA GLU A 74 -14.30 -2.79 3.53
C GLU A 74 -13.21 -3.71 4.08
N ILE A 75 -13.61 -4.67 4.91
CA ILE A 75 -12.77 -5.76 5.39
C ILE A 75 -13.57 -7.05 5.21
N VAL A 76 -13.12 -7.94 4.33
CA VAL A 76 -13.84 -9.17 3.98
C VAL A 76 -12.86 -10.32 3.73
N GLU A 77 -13.22 -11.52 4.13
CA GLU A 77 -12.52 -12.73 3.74
C GLU A 77 -12.96 -13.17 2.34
N THR A 78 -12.03 -13.48 1.48
CA THR A 78 -12.27 -13.81 0.07
C THR A 78 -11.18 -14.74 -0.45
N ASP A 79 -11.43 -15.32 -1.61
CA ASP A 79 -10.41 -16.10 -2.31
C ASP A 79 -9.29 -15.17 -2.83
N ASP A 80 -8.06 -15.66 -2.77
CA ASP A 80 -6.90 -14.95 -3.29
C ASP A 80 -7.03 -14.81 -4.82
N PRO A 81 -7.05 -13.58 -5.35
CA PRO A 81 -7.21 -13.35 -6.78
C PRO A 81 -6.05 -13.92 -7.61
N TRP A 82 -4.90 -14.18 -6.99
CA TRP A 82 -3.73 -14.76 -7.64
C TRP A 82 -3.81 -16.28 -7.68
N THR A 83 -4.06 -16.93 -6.54
CA THR A 83 -4.14 -18.40 -6.46
C THR A 83 -5.37 -18.94 -7.16
N SER A 84 -6.46 -18.17 -7.25
CA SER A 84 -7.63 -18.51 -8.07
C SER A 84 -7.28 -18.70 -9.54
N LYS A 85 -6.35 -17.91 -10.10
CA LYS A 85 -5.87 -18.06 -11.48
C LYS A 85 -5.00 -19.31 -11.68
N GLN A 86 -4.36 -19.79 -10.62
CA GLN A 86 -3.52 -20.98 -10.62
C GLN A 86 -4.25 -22.25 -10.15
N GLY A 87 -5.55 -22.15 -9.85
CA GLY A 87 -6.37 -23.28 -9.39
C GLY A 87 -6.19 -23.68 -7.91
N LEU A 88 -5.47 -22.87 -7.15
CA LEU A 88 -5.29 -23.03 -5.71
C LEU A 88 -6.22 -22.04 -4.99
N ASN A 89 -7.29 -22.55 -4.35
CA ASN A 89 -8.19 -21.70 -3.56
C ASN A 89 -7.59 -21.45 -2.17
N ARG A 90 -6.89 -20.31 -2.03
CA ARG A 90 -6.38 -19.83 -0.74
C ARG A 90 -7.29 -18.73 -0.22
N GLN A 91 -7.77 -18.88 0.99
CA GLN A 91 -8.52 -17.82 1.68
C GLN A 91 -7.56 -16.72 2.14
N VAL A 92 -7.94 -15.47 1.85
CA VAL A 92 -7.21 -14.28 2.26
C VAL A 92 -8.18 -13.24 2.81
N ARG A 93 -7.68 -12.34 3.63
CA ARG A 93 -8.44 -11.19 4.10
C ARG A 93 -8.13 -9.99 3.23
N ARG A 94 -9.16 -9.43 2.62
CA ARG A 94 -9.07 -8.22 1.81
C ARG A 94 -9.41 -7.00 2.65
N VAL A 95 -8.47 -6.08 2.76
CA VAL A 95 -8.66 -4.74 3.31
C VAL A 95 -8.75 -3.76 2.15
N ARG A 96 -9.89 -3.10 1.99
CA ARG A 96 -10.12 -2.14 0.91
C ARG A 96 -10.00 -0.72 1.42
N LEU A 97 -9.14 0.05 0.78
CA LEU A 97 -8.79 1.42 1.09
C LEU A 97 -9.30 2.34 -0.01
N LYS A 98 -9.97 3.42 0.36
CA LYS A 98 -10.42 4.46 -0.58
C LYS A 98 -9.59 5.71 -0.37
N MET A 99 -8.86 6.12 -1.41
CA MET A 99 -8.14 7.38 -1.43
C MET A 99 -9.06 8.52 -1.82
N SER A 100 -8.95 9.65 -1.12
CA SER A 100 -9.55 10.92 -1.55
C SER A 100 -8.66 11.61 -2.57
N SER A 101 -9.22 12.52 -3.35
CA SER A 101 -8.46 13.37 -4.28
C SER A 101 -7.51 14.35 -3.60
N PHE A 102 -7.63 14.53 -2.28
CA PHE A 102 -6.76 15.43 -1.49
C PHE A 102 -5.67 14.68 -0.70
N ASN A 103 -5.68 13.36 -0.76
CA ASN A 103 -4.67 12.53 -0.09
C ASN A 103 -3.33 12.58 -0.84
N VAL A 104 -2.27 12.11 -0.18
CA VAL A 104 -0.96 11.96 -0.81
C VAL A 104 -1.03 10.86 -1.86
N TYR A 105 -0.51 11.16 -3.05
CA TYR A 105 -0.62 10.28 -4.21
C TYR A 105 0.50 9.21 -4.32
N SER A 106 1.54 9.31 -3.50
CA SER A 106 2.57 8.27 -3.45
C SER A 106 2.04 7.01 -2.79
N PHE A 107 2.36 5.85 -3.36
CA PHE A 107 2.08 4.57 -2.74
C PHE A 107 3.38 3.84 -2.37
N ARG A 108 3.29 2.99 -1.34
CA ARG A 108 4.44 2.37 -0.67
C ARG A 108 4.26 0.86 -0.57
N SER A 109 5.38 0.17 -0.37
CA SER A 109 5.36 -1.27 -0.08
C SER A 109 4.72 -1.53 1.28
N PRO A 110 3.71 -2.41 1.37
CA PRO A 110 3.10 -2.75 2.65
C PRO A 110 4.01 -3.57 3.57
N VAL A 111 4.91 -4.36 3.00
CA VAL A 111 5.82 -5.26 3.71
C VAL A 111 7.22 -5.19 3.12
N GLU A 112 8.21 -5.66 3.88
CA GLU A 112 9.52 -5.99 3.33
C GLU A 112 9.46 -7.36 2.65
N GLY A 113 10.08 -7.48 1.48
CA GLY A 113 10.12 -8.74 0.76
C GLY A 113 10.50 -8.61 -0.71
N LYS A 114 10.40 -9.71 -1.44
CA LYS A 114 10.71 -9.79 -2.87
C LYS A 114 9.42 -9.66 -3.68
N VAL A 115 9.43 -8.78 -4.69
CA VAL A 115 8.36 -8.70 -5.68
C VAL A 115 8.40 -9.96 -6.55
N MET A 116 7.41 -10.81 -6.43
CA MET A 116 7.34 -12.05 -7.19
C MET A 116 6.81 -11.78 -8.59
N GLU A 117 5.69 -11.08 -8.68
CA GLU A 117 5.05 -10.79 -9.95
C GLU A 117 4.25 -9.49 -9.92
N GLN A 118 4.04 -8.94 -11.12
CA GLN A 118 3.18 -7.78 -11.34
C GLN A 118 2.25 -8.09 -12.52
N TRP A 119 1.00 -7.62 -12.43
CA TRP A 119 0.07 -7.75 -13.55
C TRP A 119 -0.79 -6.51 -13.71
N SER A 120 -1.17 -6.25 -14.94
CA SER A 120 -2.08 -5.18 -15.31
C SER A 120 -3.19 -5.74 -16.18
N GLU A 121 -4.41 -5.53 -15.77
CA GLU A 121 -5.60 -6.05 -16.43
C GLU A 121 -6.56 -4.91 -16.75
N LYS A 122 -7.03 -4.84 -18.00
CA LYS A 122 -8.07 -3.90 -18.40
C LYS A 122 -9.42 -4.57 -18.18
N CYS A 123 -10.23 -4.02 -17.28
CA CYS A 123 -11.55 -4.55 -16.99
C CYS A 123 -12.57 -3.95 -17.95
N GLU A 124 -12.98 -4.71 -18.97
CA GLU A 124 -14.00 -4.25 -19.94
C GLU A 124 -15.38 -4.09 -19.32
N LYS A 125 -15.69 -4.89 -18.29
CA LYS A 125 -17.00 -4.90 -17.61
C LYS A 125 -17.21 -3.71 -16.65
N GLU A 126 -16.16 -3.02 -16.21
CA GLU A 126 -16.21 -1.92 -15.24
C GLU A 126 -15.82 -0.59 -15.88
N ASN A 127 -16.51 -0.15 -16.94
CA ASN A 127 -16.29 1.16 -17.58
C ASN A 127 -14.83 1.48 -17.96
N GLY A 128 -14.07 0.48 -18.41
CA GLY A 128 -12.68 0.65 -18.83
C GLY A 128 -11.70 0.91 -17.69
N GLN A 129 -12.06 0.59 -16.46
CA GLN A 129 -11.15 0.62 -15.32
C GLN A 129 -9.97 -0.32 -15.58
N ARG A 130 -8.79 0.08 -15.13
CA ARG A 130 -7.61 -0.78 -15.12
C ARG A 130 -7.34 -1.25 -13.70
N LYS A 131 -7.04 -2.54 -13.58
CA LYS A 131 -6.54 -3.15 -12.36
C LYS A 131 -5.04 -3.34 -12.54
N PHE A 132 -4.28 -2.84 -11.61
CA PHE A 132 -2.85 -3.13 -11.49
C PHE A 132 -2.63 -3.78 -10.15
N ALA A 133 -1.83 -4.84 -10.12
CA ALA A 133 -1.49 -5.49 -8.87
C ALA A 133 -0.03 -5.92 -8.86
N PHE A 134 0.53 -6.04 -7.66
CA PHE A 134 1.83 -6.64 -7.43
C PHE A 134 1.78 -7.54 -6.19
N TRP A 135 2.53 -8.60 -6.25
CA TRP A 135 2.67 -9.62 -5.22
C TRP A 135 4.05 -9.54 -4.62
N ILE A 136 4.10 -9.41 -3.29
CA ILE A 136 5.33 -9.46 -2.50
C ILE A 136 5.30 -10.72 -1.65
N ARG A 137 6.41 -11.44 -1.64
CA ARG A 137 6.67 -12.52 -0.70
C ARG A 137 7.67 -12.04 0.33
N THR A 138 7.31 -12.14 1.61
CA THR A 138 8.21 -11.83 2.72
C THR A 138 9.29 -12.88 2.84
N ASP A 139 10.33 -12.61 3.64
CA ASP A 139 11.41 -13.58 3.88
C ASP A 139 10.91 -14.80 4.69
N GLU A 140 9.86 -14.59 5.47
CA GLU A 140 9.18 -15.62 6.25
C GLU A 140 8.27 -16.52 5.40
N GLY A 141 8.03 -16.14 4.14
CA GLY A 141 7.23 -16.88 3.18
C GLY A 141 5.78 -16.47 3.08
N ASP A 142 5.36 -15.38 3.74
CA ASP A 142 4.02 -14.84 3.61
C ASP A 142 3.85 -14.08 2.30
N ASP A 143 2.67 -14.22 1.74
CA ASP A 143 2.30 -13.57 0.49
C ASP A 143 1.33 -12.42 0.75
N VAL A 144 1.71 -11.22 0.33
CA VAL A 144 0.88 -10.02 0.38
C VAL A 144 0.68 -9.49 -1.03
N VAL A 145 -0.57 -9.35 -1.43
CA VAL A 145 -0.93 -8.81 -2.75
C VAL A 145 -1.58 -7.45 -2.59
N THR A 146 -1.09 -6.47 -3.33
CA THR A 146 -1.69 -5.13 -3.38
C THR A 146 -2.26 -4.88 -4.77
N MET A 147 -3.55 -4.58 -4.83
CA MET A 147 -4.27 -4.35 -6.09
C MET A 147 -4.85 -2.94 -6.13
N PHE A 148 -4.52 -2.21 -7.17
CA PHE A 148 -5.02 -0.86 -7.45
C PHE A 148 -6.15 -0.94 -8.48
N ARG A 149 -7.28 -0.32 -8.17
CA ARG A 149 -8.37 -0.11 -9.11
C ARG A 149 -8.32 1.33 -9.60
N LEU A 150 -7.90 1.49 -10.84
CA LEU A 150 -7.60 2.78 -11.45
C LEU A 150 -8.76 3.24 -12.32
N ARG A 151 -9.24 4.47 -12.10
CA ARG A 151 -10.15 5.11 -13.06
C ARG A 151 -9.43 5.35 -14.39
N PRO A 152 -10.12 5.42 -15.53
CA PRO A 152 -9.47 5.60 -16.84
C PRO A 152 -8.49 6.78 -16.88
N CYS A 153 -8.87 7.94 -16.32
CA CYS A 153 -7.99 9.12 -16.26
C CYS A 153 -6.76 8.88 -15.36
N ALA A 154 -6.94 8.25 -14.21
CA ALA A 154 -5.84 7.95 -13.28
C ALA A 154 -4.88 6.90 -13.86
N ALA A 155 -5.38 5.97 -14.66
CA ALA A 155 -4.58 4.92 -15.29
C ALA A 155 -3.54 5.46 -16.29
N ILE A 156 -3.81 6.61 -16.93
CA ILE A 156 -2.87 7.25 -17.87
C ILE A 156 -1.67 7.83 -17.12
N CYS A 157 -1.91 8.37 -15.94
CA CYS A 157 -0.90 9.07 -15.15
C CYS A 157 -0.29 8.18 -14.04
N PHE A 158 -0.68 6.91 -13.95
CA PHE A 158 -0.14 5.97 -12.97
C PHE A 158 1.33 5.67 -13.27
N ARG A 159 2.19 5.83 -12.26
CA ARG A 159 3.63 5.60 -12.36
C ARG A 159 4.06 4.55 -11.34
N ILE A 160 4.81 3.56 -11.81
CA ILE A 160 5.32 2.43 -11.03
C ILE A 160 6.84 2.44 -11.17
N TYR A 161 7.55 2.19 -10.06
CA TYR A 161 9.01 2.17 -10.01
C TYR A 161 9.58 0.81 -9.62
N ILE A 162 8.73 -0.15 -9.29
CA ILE A 162 9.11 -1.49 -8.88
C ILE A 162 9.18 -2.43 -10.07
N GLN A 163 10.05 -3.44 -9.99
CA GLN A 163 10.21 -4.49 -10.99
C GLN A 163 10.03 -5.87 -10.36
N SER A 164 9.56 -6.84 -11.15
CA SER A 164 9.51 -8.23 -10.69
C SER A 164 10.93 -8.75 -10.40
N GLY A 165 11.09 -9.43 -9.27
CA GLY A 165 12.38 -9.89 -8.76
C GLY A 165 13.12 -8.90 -7.86
N GLU A 166 12.70 -7.64 -7.80
CA GLU A 166 13.27 -6.61 -6.93
C GLU A 166 12.91 -6.87 -5.46
N ARG A 167 13.82 -6.53 -4.54
CA ARG A 167 13.56 -6.55 -3.11
C ARG A 167 13.16 -5.16 -2.64
N LEU A 168 12.02 -5.08 -1.97
CA LEU A 168 11.47 -3.84 -1.40
C LEU A 168 11.60 -3.85 0.11
N GLY A 169 11.93 -2.70 0.68
CA GLY A 169 11.80 -2.46 2.12
C GLY A 169 10.36 -2.09 2.49
N GLN A 170 9.99 -2.35 3.74
CA GLN A 170 8.71 -1.91 4.30
C GLN A 170 8.57 -0.38 4.17
N GLY A 171 7.42 0.09 3.70
CA GLY A 171 7.15 1.51 3.48
C GLY A 171 7.99 2.17 2.37
N GLN A 172 8.79 1.41 1.61
CA GLN A 172 9.52 1.92 0.45
C GLN A 172 8.54 2.48 -0.58
N ARG A 173 8.87 3.65 -1.15
CA ARG A 173 8.07 4.27 -2.19
C ARG A 173 8.11 3.43 -3.47
N CYS A 174 6.93 3.00 -3.92
CA CYS A 174 6.77 2.09 -5.07
C CYS A 174 6.24 2.80 -6.32
N GLY A 175 5.62 3.97 -6.15
CA GLY A 175 5.08 4.70 -7.29
C GLY A 175 4.20 5.87 -6.90
N PHE A 176 3.40 6.32 -7.90
CA PHE A 176 2.56 7.50 -7.77
C PHE A 176 1.21 7.30 -8.47
N LEU A 177 0.12 7.55 -7.74
CA LEU A 177 -1.26 7.36 -8.18
C LEU A 177 -2.01 8.69 -8.20
N TYR A 178 -2.04 9.36 -9.32
CA TYR A 178 -2.75 10.63 -9.46
C TYR A 178 -4.26 10.47 -9.23
N PHE A 179 -4.86 11.46 -8.56
CA PHE A 179 -6.29 11.58 -8.32
C PHE A 179 -6.92 10.49 -7.46
N GLY A 180 -6.09 9.70 -6.78
CA GLY A 180 -6.55 8.64 -5.90
C GLY A 180 -7.20 7.47 -6.65
N GLY A 181 -7.80 6.59 -5.87
CA GLY A 181 -8.41 5.36 -6.36
C GLY A 181 -8.86 4.48 -5.22
N THR A 182 -9.14 3.22 -5.53
CA THR A 182 -9.39 2.18 -4.54
C THR A 182 -8.24 1.19 -4.58
N VAL A 183 -7.74 0.84 -3.40
CA VAL A 183 -6.64 -0.10 -3.23
C VAL A 183 -7.09 -1.25 -2.35
N ASP A 184 -6.97 -2.45 -2.85
CA ASP A 184 -7.26 -3.68 -2.10
C ASP A 184 -5.93 -4.30 -1.66
N VAL A 185 -5.77 -4.54 -0.37
CA VAL A 185 -4.63 -5.26 0.21
C VAL A 185 -5.12 -6.63 0.66
N PHE A 186 -4.53 -7.67 0.09
CA PHE A 186 -4.84 -9.06 0.41
C PHE A 186 -3.74 -9.60 1.32
N ILE A 187 -4.14 -10.02 2.50
CA ILE A 187 -3.26 -10.50 3.58
C ILE A 187 -3.69 -11.90 4.02
N PRO A 188 -2.80 -12.72 4.59
CA PRO A 188 -3.16 -14.02 5.14
C PRO A 188 -4.29 -13.91 6.17
N VAL A 189 -5.22 -14.89 6.20
CA VAL A 189 -6.38 -14.86 7.11
C VAL A 189 -5.97 -14.88 8.59
N ASN A 190 -4.88 -15.58 8.92
CA ASN A 190 -4.34 -15.68 10.27
C ASN A 190 -3.70 -14.37 10.79
N SER A 191 -3.58 -13.33 9.95
CA SER A 191 -3.02 -12.04 10.38
C SER A 191 -3.93 -11.33 11.39
N LYS A 192 -3.34 -10.71 12.41
CA LYS A 192 -4.05 -9.89 13.38
C LYS A 192 -4.29 -8.50 12.80
N LEU A 193 -5.54 -8.12 12.59
CA LEU A 193 -5.90 -6.77 12.14
C LEU A 193 -5.70 -5.74 13.25
N GLU A 194 -5.21 -4.55 12.85
CA GLU A 194 -5.03 -3.38 13.73
C GLU A 194 -5.92 -2.20 13.29
N VAL A 195 -6.75 -2.38 12.24
CA VAL A 195 -7.59 -1.32 11.68
C VAL A 195 -9.07 -1.69 11.73
N GLU A 196 -9.91 -0.66 11.80
CA GLU A 196 -11.37 -0.77 11.82
C GLU A 196 -12.00 -0.13 10.58
N LEU A 197 -13.25 -0.52 10.30
CA LEU A 197 -14.05 0.09 9.23
C LEU A 197 -14.27 1.59 9.49
N GLY A 198 -14.05 2.42 8.46
CA GLY A 198 -14.20 3.86 8.57
C GLY A 198 -12.96 4.60 9.09
N GLN A 199 -11.96 3.89 9.57
CA GLN A 199 -10.72 4.49 10.05
C GLN A 199 -9.96 5.17 8.91
N SER A 200 -9.48 6.40 9.14
CA SER A 200 -8.54 7.09 8.26
C SER A 200 -7.13 6.61 8.55
N ILE A 201 -6.39 6.29 7.53
CA ILE A 201 -5.04 5.72 7.63
C ILE A 201 -4.04 6.50 6.76
N THR A 202 -2.82 6.51 7.23
CA THR A 202 -1.68 7.22 6.65
C THR A 202 -0.74 6.23 5.96
N SER A 203 -0.34 6.52 4.72
CA SER A 203 0.56 5.66 3.93
C SER A 203 1.92 5.49 4.61
N GLY A 204 2.33 4.24 4.82
CA GLY A 204 3.64 3.87 5.36
C GLY A 204 3.83 4.10 6.86
N GLU A 205 2.88 4.72 7.57
CA GLU A 205 2.94 4.97 9.02
C GLU A 205 1.98 4.06 9.80
N ASP A 206 0.73 3.96 9.34
CA ASP A 206 -0.27 3.16 10.03
C ASP A 206 -0.17 1.68 9.64
N ILE A 207 -0.33 0.83 10.64
CA ILE A 207 -0.28 -0.62 10.50
C ILE A 207 -1.69 -1.14 10.19
N LEU A 208 -1.83 -1.92 9.12
CA LEU A 208 -3.08 -2.59 8.76
C LEU A 208 -3.27 -3.88 9.55
N ALA A 209 -2.19 -4.66 9.67
CA ALA A 209 -2.21 -5.95 10.34
C ALA A 209 -0.80 -6.39 10.75
N HIS A 210 -0.73 -7.37 11.62
CA HIS A 210 0.47 -8.14 11.94
C HIS A 210 0.37 -9.55 11.40
N LEU A 211 1.40 -10.01 10.69
CA LEU A 211 1.57 -11.41 10.30
C LEU A 211 1.82 -12.24 11.56
N ILE A 212 1.15 -13.37 11.67
CA ILE A 212 1.33 -14.28 12.80
C ILE A 212 2.04 -15.52 12.27
N HIS A 213 3.23 -15.77 12.79
CA HIS A 213 3.95 -17.04 12.61
C HIS A 213 3.83 -17.85 13.88
N ASP A 214 3.24 -19.03 13.79
CA ASP A 214 3.31 -20.00 14.87
C ASP A 214 4.77 -20.42 15.02
N SER A 215 5.45 -19.89 16.03
CA SER A 215 6.78 -20.36 16.39
C SER A 215 6.72 -21.86 16.66
N PRO A 216 7.65 -22.66 16.14
CA PRO A 216 7.67 -24.11 16.40
C PRO A 216 7.76 -24.48 17.89
N ALA A 217 8.02 -23.51 18.76
CA ALA A 217 7.97 -23.69 20.22
C ALA A 217 6.56 -23.96 20.77
N SER A 218 5.48 -23.55 20.08
CA SER A 218 4.10 -23.82 20.51
C SER A 218 3.69 -25.28 20.26
N MET A 219 4.31 -25.96 19.30
CA MET A 219 4.02 -27.37 19.00
C MET A 219 4.64 -28.37 19.99
N ILE A 220 5.57 -27.92 20.84
CA ILE A 220 6.22 -28.81 21.81
C ILE A 220 5.36 -28.95 23.08
N ASN A 221 4.51 -27.99 23.38
CA ASN A 221 3.71 -28.02 24.62
C ASN A 221 2.40 -28.83 24.50
N ASP A 222 1.94 -29.16 23.28
CA ASP A 222 0.69 -29.90 23.08
C ASP A 222 0.87 -31.42 22.95
N LYS A 223 2.12 -31.92 23.04
CA LYS A 223 2.43 -33.37 22.95
C LYS A 223 2.67 -34.07 24.25
N ASN A 224 2.39 -33.48 25.43
CA ASN A 224 2.53 -34.15 26.69
C ASN A 224 1.28 -34.09 27.58
N PRO A 225 0.17 -34.78 27.23
CA PRO A 225 -1.02 -34.83 28.08
C PRO A 225 -0.99 -35.98 29.11
N HIS A 226 0.14 -36.66 29.34
CA HIS A 226 0.21 -37.78 30.31
C HIS A 226 1.51 -37.79 31.12
N GLY A 227 1.65 -36.84 32.05
CA GLY A 227 2.45 -37.01 33.26
C GLY A 227 1.59 -37.66 34.34
N LYS A 228 1.40 -39.00 34.30
CA LYS A 228 0.84 -39.74 35.42
C LYS A 228 1.87 -39.82 36.54
N ASP A 229 1.47 -39.26 37.67
CA ASP A 229 2.08 -39.45 38.98
C ASP A 229 2.31 -40.93 39.23
N VAL A 230 3.56 -41.33 39.39
CA VAL A 230 3.90 -42.61 40.01
C VAL A 230 4.32 -42.26 41.44
N VAL A 231 3.36 -42.41 42.33
CA VAL A 231 3.58 -42.43 43.75
C VAL A 231 4.41 -43.68 44.07
N ALA A 232 5.61 -43.47 44.57
CA ALA A 232 6.40 -44.55 45.21
C ALA A 232 5.80 -44.87 46.55
N GLY A 233 5.19 -46.02 46.67
CA GLY A 233 4.77 -46.59 47.95
C GLY A 233 5.94 -47.21 48.65
N ASP A 234 5.94 -46.97 49.97
CA ASP A 234 6.81 -47.57 50.98
C ASP A 234 6.77 -49.08 51.00
N ALA A 235 7.91 -49.69 51.32
CA ALA A 235 7.96 -50.96 52.00
C ALA A 235 9.28 -51.13 52.75
N VAL A 236 9.19 -51.09 54.09
CA VAL A 236 9.90 -51.84 55.17
C VAL A 236 11.40 -52.11 54.96
#